data_ea79ae840bbcab50694555e63cb3eb34
#
_entry.id   ea79ae840bbcab50694555e63cb3eb34
#
_cell.length_a   1.000
_cell.length_b   1.000
_cell.length_c   1.000
_cell.angle_alpha   90.00
_cell.angle_beta   90.00
_cell.angle_gamma   90.00
#
_symmetry.space_group_name_H-M   'P 1'
#
loop_
_entity.id
_entity.type
_entity.pdbx_description
1 polymer ?
#
loop_
_entity_poly.entity_id
_entity_poly.type
_entity_poly.pdbx_seq_one_letter_code
_entity_poly.pdbx_strand_id
1 'polypeptide(L)'
;VVGLAGAASFFDFFAKWRESEAPADIFRGDAPTGELWDLWQKRGWVKEARHYLKLGRNVQCKVCPNNCILEPGDRSHCRNKVNRDGTLYTLVYGNPCTFHVDPVEKKPLFHFMPGTLTFSLATSGCVFRCLNCQNWEISQKKPEETKDPRGGELRLKPPLPSSLTLEQMSRLSLFPEDVVAVTGALGCPSISYTYSEPTAFYEYTQDTCKAARARKLKNIVVTCGSIEERPARDLYQFVDAAHVDLKGFDEDTYKRLNSGKLAAILATLKTLKDLGVWFEIINLVVPTYTDNPDTIRRMCGWIVKELGPDRPLHFSRFQPQHKLAHLTPTPVEMLVKARDAARAEGLRYVYIGNVPGLEGAETTWCPNCRKAVVERDIFAVTRMDITDGKCRFCGTKIAGVWG
;
A
#
# COMPACT_ATOMS: atom_id res chain seq x y z
N VAL A 1 44.98 -36.97 15.33
CA VAL A 1 44.71 -35.56 15.71
C VAL A 1 44.32 -34.80 14.45
N VAL A 2 43.03 -34.74 14.13
CA VAL A 2 42.47 -33.87 13.09
C VAL A 2 41.49 -32.91 13.80
N GLY A 3 41.82 -31.63 13.71
CA GLY A 3 41.32 -30.58 14.56
C GLY A 3 39.90 -30.16 14.36
N LEU A 4 39.33 -29.74 15.45
CA LEU A 4 38.08 -28.98 15.66
C LEU A 4 38.17 -27.55 15.05
N ALA A 5 38.29 -27.42 13.73
CA ALA A 5 38.31 -26.10 13.08
C ALA A 5 37.00 -25.80 12.27
N GLY A 6 36.05 -26.75 12.15
CA GLY A 6 34.84 -26.59 11.31
C GLY A 6 33.60 -26.08 12.04
N ALA A 7 33.54 -26.14 13.37
CA ALA A 7 32.31 -25.76 14.11
C ALA A 7 32.18 -24.26 14.38
N ALA A 8 33.32 -23.55 14.53
CA ALA A 8 33.33 -22.11 14.80
C ALA A 8 32.83 -21.28 13.59
N SER A 9 33.12 -21.70 12.36
CA SER A 9 32.71 -20.96 11.16
C SER A 9 31.24 -21.07 10.83
N PHE A 10 30.59 -22.17 11.26
CA PHE A 10 29.13 -22.36 11.04
C PHE A 10 28.31 -21.54 12.03
N PHE A 11 28.74 -21.44 13.30
CA PHE A 11 28.12 -20.59 14.31
C PHE A 11 28.31 -19.09 14.02
N ASP A 12 29.49 -18.69 13.51
CA ASP A 12 29.79 -17.32 13.09
C ASP A 12 28.96 -16.90 11.85
N PHE A 13 28.70 -17.83 10.92
CA PHE A 13 27.86 -17.58 9.77
C PHE A 13 26.40 -17.33 10.20
N PHE A 14 25.86 -18.12 11.12
CA PHE A 14 24.51 -17.92 11.65
C PHE A 14 24.40 -16.71 12.60
N ALA A 15 25.46 -16.37 13.33
CA ALA A 15 25.52 -15.16 14.13
C ALA A 15 25.53 -13.90 13.23
N LYS A 16 26.38 -13.88 12.20
CA LYS A 16 26.40 -12.80 11.19
C LYS A 16 25.11 -12.71 10.37
N TRP A 17 24.45 -13.85 10.10
CA TRP A 17 23.15 -13.86 9.42
C TRP A 17 22.04 -13.28 10.32
N ARG A 18 22.12 -13.47 11.64
CA ARG A 18 21.23 -12.82 12.62
C ARG A 18 21.48 -11.31 12.78
N GLU A 19 22.73 -10.86 12.64
CA GLU A 19 23.09 -9.43 12.73
C GLU A 19 22.72 -8.64 11.48
N SER A 20 22.48 -9.28 10.32
CA SER A 20 22.11 -8.60 9.07
C SER A 20 20.64 -8.16 8.99
N GLU A 21 19.77 -8.65 9.86
CA GLU A 21 18.38 -8.19 9.97
C GLU A 21 18.24 -7.32 11.22
N ALA A 22 18.19 -5.99 11.04
CA ALA A 22 17.75 -5.13 12.14
C ALA A 22 16.39 -5.64 12.61
N PRO A 23 16.24 -6.05 13.88
CA PRO A 23 14.96 -6.57 14.36
C PRO A 23 13.88 -5.49 14.19
N ALA A 24 12.68 -5.92 13.83
CA ALA A 24 11.54 -5.02 13.79
C ALA A 24 11.40 -4.32 15.16
N ASP A 25 11.16 -2.99 15.15
CA ASP A 25 10.93 -2.24 16.38
C ASP A 25 9.68 -2.77 17.08
N ILE A 26 9.88 -3.51 18.15
CA ILE A 26 8.79 -4.05 18.96
C ILE A 26 8.53 -3.09 20.13
N PHE A 27 7.28 -2.71 20.34
CA PHE A 27 6.87 -1.91 21.49
C PHE A 27 6.58 -2.83 22.67
N ARG A 28 7.57 -2.97 23.55
CA ARG A 28 7.51 -3.88 24.70
C ARG A 28 6.50 -3.40 25.74
N GLY A 29 5.64 -4.31 26.22
CA GLY A 29 4.64 -4.03 27.26
C GLY A 29 3.60 -2.96 26.85
N ASP A 30 3.42 -2.68 25.57
CA ASP A 30 2.62 -1.56 25.07
C ASP A 30 1.22 -1.97 24.55
N ALA A 31 0.79 -3.19 24.82
CA ALA A 31 -0.57 -3.61 24.52
C ALA A 31 -1.58 -2.87 25.44
N PRO A 32 -2.74 -2.40 24.93
CA PRO A 32 -3.77 -1.81 25.78
C PRO A 32 -4.28 -2.83 26.80
N THR A 33 -4.54 -2.38 28.03
CA THR A 33 -4.99 -3.21 29.13
C THR A 33 -6.18 -2.59 29.86
N GLY A 34 -6.82 -3.34 30.76
CA GLY A 34 -7.91 -2.86 31.62
C GLY A 34 -9.09 -2.33 30.81
N GLU A 35 -9.70 -1.26 31.31
CA GLU A 35 -10.90 -0.66 30.73
C GLU A 35 -10.77 -0.35 29.23
N LEU A 36 -9.61 0.12 28.78
CA LEU A 36 -9.39 0.44 27.36
C LEU A 36 -9.50 -0.79 26.48
N TRP A 37 -8.89 -1.90 26.89
CA TRP A 37 -8.99 -3.16 26.18
C TRP A 37 -10.43 -3.67 26.11
N ASP A 38 -11.14 -3.63 27.26
CA ASP A 38 -12.53 -4.10 27.36
C ASP A 38 -13.48 -3.30 26.48
N LEU A 39 -13.30 -1.98 26.45
CA LEU A 39 -14.05 -1.09 25.55
C LEU A 39 -13.79 -1.40 24.07
N TRP A 40 -12.54 -1.65 23.70
CA TRP A 40 -12.20 -2.00 22.32
C TRP A 40 -12.76 -3.35 21.90
N GLN A 41 -12.74 -4.34 22.80
CA GLN A 41 -13.41 -5.63 22.56
C GLN A 41 -14.93 -5.45 22.42
N LYS A 42 -15.56 -4.70 23.31
CA LYS A 42 -17.01 -4.40 23.27
C LYS A 42 -17.42 -3.71 21.97
N ARG A 43 -16.54 -2.86 21.41
CA ARG A 43 -16.73 -2.21 20.11
C ARG A 43 -16.55 -3.15 18.92
N GLY A 44 -16.00 -4.34 19.12
CA GLY A 44 -15.62 -5.25 18.03
C GLY A 44 -14.39 -4.79 17.23
N TRP A 45 -13.62 -3.82 17.76
CA TRP A 45 -12.41 -3.31 17.11
C TRP A 45 -11.20 -4.21 17.27
N VAL A 46 -11.29 -5.17 18.21
CA VAL A 46 -10.29 -6.21 18.44
C VAL A 46 -10.75 -7.49 17.76
N LYS A 47 -9.85 -8.10 16.97
CA LYS A 47 -10.10 -9.39 16.33
C LYS A 47 -8.85 -10.25 16.38
N GLU A 48 -8.98 -11.57 16.55
CA GLU A 48 -7.84 -12.47 16.42
C GLU A 48 -7.20 -12.31 15.03
N ALA A 49 -5.89 -12.12 14.99
CA ALA A 49 -5.15 -11.93 13.77
C ALA A 49 -4.99 -13.23 12.98
N ARG A 50 -4.79 -13.11 11.67
CA ARG A 50 -4.46 -14.22 10.78
C ARG A 50 -2.95 -14.32 10.57
N HIS A 51 -2.50 -15.44 10.03
CA HIS A 51 -1.10 -15.65 9.66
C HIS A 51 -0.11 -15.34 10.79
N TYR A 52 -0.19 -16.08 11.88
CA TYR A 52 0.81 -16.06 12.94
C TYR A 52 1.11 -17.46 13.47
N LEU A 53 2.25 -17.61 14.10
CA LEU A 53 2.67 -18.85 14.79
C LEU A 53 2.60 -18.65 16.29
N LYS A 54 2.10 -19.64 17.00
CA LYS A 54 2.18 -19.72 18.47
C LYS A 54 3.51 -20.33 18.87
N LEU A 55 4.24 -19.64 19.73
CA LEU A 55 5.55 -20.04 20.26
C LEU A 55 5.47 -20.09 21.80
N GLY A 56 4.63 -21.00 22.33
CA GLY A 56 4.24 -20.99 23.73
C GLY A 56 3.37 -19.78 24.05
N ARG A 57 3.81 -18.92 24.99
CA ARG A 57 3.14 -17.64 25.29
C ARG A 57 3.53 -16.50 24.32
N ASN A 58 4.60 -16.70 23.54
CA ASN A 58 5.00 -15.76 22.49
C ASN A 58 4.26 -16.07 21.20
N VAL A 59 4.19 -15.08 20.31
CA VAL A 59 3.62 -15.24 18.98
C VAL A 59 4.54 -14.62 17.93
N GLN A 60 4.58 -15.20 16.74
CA GLN A 60 5.27 -14.61 15.59
C GLN A 60 4.26 -14.23 14.51
N CYS A 61 4.11 -12.95 14.23
CA CYS A 61 3.31 -12.45 13.12
C CYS A 61 3.98 -12.80 11.78
N LYS A 62 3.23 -13.39 10.85
CA LYS A 62 3.72 -13.84 9.53
C LYS A 62 3.03 -13.10 8.37
N VAL A 63 2.45 -11.92 8.61
CA VAL A 63 1.75 -11.15 7.56
C VAL A 63 2.73 -10.39 6.68
N CYS A 64 3.78 -9.82 7.25
CA CYS A 64 4.78 -9.03 6.51
C CYS A 64 6.22 -9.43 6.87
N PRO A 65 7.22 -9.03 6.07
CA PRO A 65 8.63 -9.39 6.26
C PRO A 65 9.27 -8.88 7.56
N ASN A 66 8.57 -8.05 8.35
CA ASN A 66 9.04 -7.68 9.68
C ASN A 66 9.03 -8.86 10.65
N ASN A 67 8.20 -9.89 10.42
CA ASN A 67 8.19 -11.15 11.17
C ASN A 67 8.21 -10.98 12.69
N CYS A 68 7.49 -10.00 13.23
CA CYS A 68 7.51 -9.57 14.63
C CYS A 68 7.29 -10.75 15.59
N ILE A 69 8.23 -10.98 16.49
CA ILE A 69 8.09 -11.91 17.62
C ILE A 69 7.70 -11.09 18.84
N LEU A 70 6.53 -11.37 19.39
CA LEU A 70 5.89 -10.63 20.48
C LEU A 70 5.76 -11.50 21.71
N GLU A 71 6.28 -11.03 22.84
CA GLU A 71 5.98 -11.56 24.17
C GLU A 71 4.57 -11.13 24.63
N PRO A 72 3.98 -11.77 25.66
CA PRO A 72 2.72 -11.29 26.22
C PRO A 72 2.78 -9.81 26.62
N GLY A 73 1.82 -9.02 26.14
CA GLY A 73 1.78 -7.58 26.36
C GLY A 73 2.53 -6.73 25.33
N ASP A 74 3.26 -7.31 24.39
CA ASP A 74 3.99 -6.58 23.37
C ASP A 74 3.08 -6.15 22.21
N ARG A 75 3.50 -5.08 21.53
CA ARG A 75 2.90 -4.55 20.31
C ARG A 75 3.86 -4.66 19.13
N SER A 76 3.34 -5.00 17.96
CA SER A 76 4.10 -5.16 16.71
C SER A 76 4.64 -3.85 16.13
N HIS A 77 5.62 -3.98 15.25
CA HIS A 77 6.21 -2.87 14.48
C HIS A 77 5.15 -2.00 13.77
N CYS A 78 4.13 -2.60 13.17
CA CYS A 78 3.05 -1.83 12.51
C CYS A 78 2.13 -1.07 13.47
N ARG A 79 2.25 -1.25 14.78
CA ARG A 79 1.47 -0.66 15.89
C ARG A 79 0.06 -1.25 16.06
N ASN A 80 -0.39 -2.09 15.13
CA ASN A 80 -1.79 -2.55 15.05
C ASN A 80 -2.04 -3.91 15.68
N LYS A 81 -0.99 -4.69 15.94
CA LYS A 81 -1.15 -6.06 16.49
C LYS A 81 -0.48 -6.18 17.84
N VAL A 82 -1.13 -6.93 18.75
CA VAL A 82 -0.65 -7.17 20.11
C VAL A 82 -0.75 -8.65 20.46
N ASN A 83 0.17 -9.12 21.32
CA ASN A 83 0.07 -10.44 21.92
C ASN A 83 -0.65 -10.37 23.26
N ARG A 84 -1.74 -11.13 23.39
CA ARG A 84 -2.43 -11.37 24.65
C ARG A 84 -2.38 -12.86 24.96
N ASP A 85 -1.50 -13.22 25.88
CA ASP A 85 -1.34 -14.59 26.41
C ASP A 85 -1.23 -15.68 25.33
N GLY A 86 -0.40 -15.47 24.30
CA GLY A 86 -0.16 -16.43 23.23
C GLY A 86 -1.16 -16.36 22.07
N THR A 87 -2.01 -15.34 22.04
CA THR A 87 -2.91 -15.05 20.91
C THR A 87 -2.61 -13.68 20.34
N LEU A 88 -2.41 -13.60 19.02
CA LEU A 88 -2.18 -12.34 18.31
C LEU A 88 -3.52 -11.71 17.94
N TYR A 89 -3.72 -10.46 18.35
CA TYR A 89 -4.91 -9.68 18.02
C TYR A 89 -4.55 -8.45 17.16
N THR A 90 -5.40 -8.12 16.20
CA THR A 90 -5.42 -6.81 15.56
C THR A 90 -6.32 -5.85 16.35
N LEU A 91 -5.92 -4.57 16.42
CA LEU A 91 -6.65 -3.50 17.10
C LEU A 91 -7.38 -2.58 16.11
N VAL A 92 -7.38 -2.92 14.84
CA VAL A 92 -7.86 -2.03 13.76
C VAL A 92 -8.91 -2.70 12.87
N TYR A 93 -9.85 -3.38 13.49
CA TYR A 93 -10.94 -4.04 12.80
C TYR A 93 -12.22 -3.21 12.86
N GLY A 94 -12.65 -2.67 11.72
CA GLY A 94 -13.88 -1.87 11.66
C GLY A 94 -13.80 -0.46 12.28
N ASN A 95 -12.61 0.07 12.49
CA ASN A 95 -12.37 1.39 13.10
C ASN A 95 -11.44 2.27 12.25
N PRO A 96 -11.84 2.62 11.01
CA PRO A 96 -11.01 3.47 10.17
C PRO A 96 -10.75 4.82 10.83
N CYS A 97 -9.55 5.36 10.63
CA CYS A 97 -9.17 6.71 11.10
C CYS A 97 -9.41 7.79 10.04
N THR A 98 -9.63 7.40 8.79
CA THR A 98 -10.01 8.31 7.70
C THR A 98 -10.74 7.55 6.59
N PHE A 99 -11.61 8.26 5.87
CA PHE A 99 -12.22 7.81 4.62
C PHE A 99 -12.56 9.01 3.73
N HIS A 100 -12.58 8.79 2.42
CA HIS A 100 -12.94 9.80 1.41
C HIS A 100 -13.56 9.14 0.17
N VAL A 101 -14.22 9.92 -0.66
CA VAL A 101 -14.54 9.55 -2.04
C VAL A 101 -13.55 10.25 -2.94
N ASP A 102 -12.76 9.48 -3.68
CA ASP A 102 -11.69 9.99 -4.54
C ASP A 102 -11.85 9.48 -5.98
N PRO A 103 -11.39 10.22 -6.99
CA PRO A 103 -11.15 9.66 -8.32
C PRO A 103 -10.15 8.49 -8.25
N VAL A 104 -10.33 7.47 -9.09
CA VAL A 104 -9.39 6.35 -9.20
C VAL A 104 -8.00 6.85 -9.64
N GLU A 105 -7.94 7.89 -10.46
CA GLU A 105 -6.70 8.56 -10.88
C GLU A 105 -5.87 9.08 -9.71
N LYS A 106 -6.50 9.49 -8.60
CA LYS A 106 -5.79 9.89 -7.36
C LYS A 106 -5.10 8.72 -6.65
N LYS A 107 -5.38 7.48 -7.07
CA LYS A 107 -4.70 6.26 -6.61
C LYS A 107 -3.52 5.88 -7.52
N PRO A 108 -3.00 6.78 -8.35
CA PRO A 108 -2.32 6.58 -9.63
C PRO A 108 -2.65 5.24 -10.33
N LEU A 109 -3.94 5.05 -10.62
CA LEU A 109 -4.45 3.94 -11.42
C LEU A 109 -5.08 4.52 -12.69
N PHE A 110 -4.27 4.66 -13.73
CA PHE A 110 -4.66 5.31 -14.99
C PHE A 110 -5.28 4.34 -16.00
N HIS A 111 -5.03 3.05 -15.82
CA HIS A 111 -5.52 1.99 -16.68
C HIS A 111 -6.51 1.05 -16.00
N PHE A 112 -7.11 1.50 -14.89
CA PHE A 112 -8.14 0.74 -14.19
C PHE A 112 -9.37 1.60 -13.97
N MET A 113 -10.45 1.35 -14.73
CA MET A 113 -11.74 2.04 -14.66
C MET A 113 -11.60 3.58 -14.61
N PRO A 114 -10.88 4.21 -15.54
CA PRO A 114 -10.61 5.64 -15.50
C PRO A 114 -11.89 6.48 -15.50
N GLY A 115 -11.85 7.61 -14.77
CA GLY A 115 -12.97 8.52 -14.61
C GLY A 115 -14.01 8.06 -13.58
N THR A 116 -13.77 6.96 -12.87
CA THR A 116 -14.70 6.50 -11.80
C THR A 116 -14.27 6.98 -10.42
N LEU A 117 -15.23 7.01 -9.49
CA LEU A 117 -14.98 7.29 -8.08
C LEU A 117 -14.78 6.00 -7.28
N THR A 118 -13.98 6.09 -6.21
CA THR A 118 -13.74 4.98 -5.29
C THR A 118 -13.93 5.44 -3.84
N PHE A 119 -14.56 4.60 -3.02
CA PHE A 119 -14.61 4.83 -1.58
C PHE A 119 -13.28 4.40 -0.96
N SER A 120 -12.56 5.36 -0.40
CA SER A 120 -11.21 5.19 0.12
C SER A 120 -11.21 5.17 1.63
N LEU A 121 -10.51 4.22 2.26
CA LEU A 121 -10.40 4.13 3.72
C LEU A 121 -9.02 3.71 4.19
N ALA A 122 -8.68 4.10 5.43
CA ALA A 122 -7.49 3.66 6.15
C ALA A 122 -7.72 3.52 7.65
N THR A 123 -6.90 2.69 8.26
CA THR A 123 -6.67 2.68 9.72
C THR A 123 -5.32 3.32 10.03
N SER A 124 -5.04 3.58 11.32
CA SER A 124 -3.69 3.95 11.75
C SER A 124 -2.68 2.82 11.57
N GLY A 125 -1.39 3.16 11.64
CA GLY A 125 -0.28 2.22 11.58
C GLY A 125 0.18 1.87 10.16
N CYS A 126 1.44 1.42 10.06
CA CYS A 126 2.07 0.99 8.80
C CYS A 126 3.21 0.02 9.09
N VAL A 127 3.51 -0.86 8.15
CA VAL A 127 4.64 -1.80 8.21
C VAL A 127 5.99 -1.15 7.91
N PHE A 128 5.99 0.09 7.41
CA PHE A 128 7.18 0.89 7.10
C PHE A 128 7.35 2.09 8.05
N ARG A 129 8.56 2.69 7.99
CA ARG A 129 8.96 3.91 8.72
C ARG A 129 9.54 4.95 7.76
N CYS A 130 8.86 5.19 6.63
CA CYS A 130 9.36 6.08 5.59
C CYS A 130 9.68 7.48 6.12
N LEU A 131 10.90 7.96 5.88
CA LEU A 131 11.32 9.30 6.29
C LEU A 131 10.55 10.41 5.56
N ASN A 132 10.03 10.10 4.36
CA ASN A 132 9.27 10.97 3.49
C ASN A 132 7.75 10.70 3.53
N CYS A 133 7.23 10.09 4.60
CA CYS A 133 5.83 9.67 4.62
C CYS A 133 4.88 10.86 4.52
N GLN A 134 4.04 10.84 3.48
CA GLN A 134 3.02 11.87 3.26
C GLN A 134 1.88 11.78 4.28
N ASN A 135 1.54 10.56 4.71
CA ASN A 135 0.46 10.28 5.64
C ASN A 135 0.98 9.91 7.04
N TRP A 136 2.09 10.54 7.47
CA TRP A 136 2.73 10.19 8.75
C TRP A 136 1.82 10.38 9.97
N GLU A 137 0.87 11.32 9.89
CA GLU A 137 -0.10 11.63 10.95
C GLU A 137 -1.07 10.47 11.26
N ILE A 138 -1.21 9.51 10.36
CA ILE A 138 -1.98 8.29 10.60
C ILE A 138 -1.11 7.04 10.55
N SER A 139 -0.17 6.95 9.61
CA SER A 139 0.65 5.76 9.39
C SER A 139 1.68 5.52 10.51
N GLN A 140 2.11 6.58 11.20
CA GLN A 140 3.08 6.50 12.29
C GLN A 140 2.42 6.58 13.69
N LYS A 141 1.09 6.40 13.75
CA LYS A 141 0.29 6.44 14.97
C LYS A 141 -0.15 5.07 15.44
N LYS A 142 -0.32 4.92 16.76
CA LYS A 142 -1.04 3.79 17.36
C LYS A 142 -2.54 3.99 17.17
N PRO A 143 -3.34 2.92 17.15
CA PRO A 143 -4.79 3.05 17.05
C PRO A 143 -5.39 3.98 18.10
N GLU A 144 -4.91 3.96 19.34
CA GLU A 144 -5.38 4.78 20.47
C GLU A 144 -5.12 6.30 20.29
N GLU A 145 -4.22 6.66 19.38
CA GLU A 145 -3.94 8.07 19.06
C GLU A 145 -4.92 8.63 18.01
N THR A 146 -5.73 7.78 17.39
CA THR A 146 -6.71 8.15 16.35
C THR A 146 -8.13 7.73 16.69
N LYS A 147 -8.31 6.86 17.69
CA LYS A 147 -9.60 6.27 18.06
C LYS A 147 -9.82 6.38 19.57
N ASP A 148 -11.01 6.83 19.98
CA ASP A 148 -11.44 6.87 21.36
C ASP A 148 -12.76 6.09 21.55
N PRO A 149 -12.75 4.95 22.23
CA PRO A 149 -13.95 4.13 22.46
C PRO A 149 -14.83 4.66 23.60
N ARG A 150 -14.37 5.61 24.42
CA ARG A 150 -15.07 6.09 25.62
C ARG A 150 -16.33 6.88 25.32
N GLY A 151 -16.36 7.60 24.21
CA GLY A 151 -17.58 8.26 23.74
C GLY A 151 -18.62 7.29 23.17
N GLY A 152 -19.83 7.77 22.85
CA GLY A 152 -20.87 6.97 22.17
C GLY A 152 -20.37 6.46 20.81
N GLU A 153 -20.73 5.22 20.42
CA GLU A 153 -20.38 4.68 19.11
C GLU A 153 -21.07 5.47 17.99
N LEU A 154 -20.30 5.86 16.95
CA LEU A 154 -20.85 6.41 15.72
C LEU A 154 -20.91 5.33 14.65
N ARG A 155 -22.07 5.12 14.07
CA ARG A 155 -22.30 4.28 12.89
C ARG A 155 -22.83 5.14 11.76
N LEU A 156 -22.26 5.00 10.56
CA LEU A 156 -22.76 5.70 9.39
C LEU A 156 -23.98 4.97 8.82
N LYS A 157 -25.03 5.75 8.51
CA LYS A 157 -26.21 5.29 7.80
C LYS A 157 -26.57 6.33 6.73
N PRO A 158 -27.03 5.90 5.55
CA PRO A 158 -27.56 6.84 4.56
C PRO A 158 -28.77 7.66 5.09
N PRO A 159 -28.90 8.96 4.75
CA PRO A 159 -27.93 9.76 3.99
C PRO A 159 -26.66 10.04 4.79
N LEU A 160 -25.49 10.01 4.09
CA LEU A 160 -24.22 10.23 4.73
C LEU A 160 -23.97 11.72 4.98
N PRO A 161 -23.32 12.08 6.10
CA PRO A 161 -22.88 13.46 6.31
C PRO A 161 -21.79 13.83 5.30
N SER A 162 -21.76 15.09 4.90
CA SER A 162 -20.73 15.62 3.97
C SER A 162 -19.31 15.57 4.56
N SER A 163 -19.19 15.62 5.88
CA SER A 163 -17.93 15.51 6.62
C SER A 163 -18.18 15.03 8.04
N LEU A 164 -17.14 14.50 8.67
CA LEU A 164 -17.09 14.18 10.10
C LEU A 164 -16.04 15.04 10.79
N THR A 165 -16.31 15.46 12.03
CA THR A 165 -15.28 16.05 12.89
C THR A 165 -14.27 15.00 13.31
N LEU A 166 -13.10 15.41 13.80
CA LEU A 166 -12.09 14.50 14.36
C LEU A 166 -12.65 13.68 15.53
N GLU A 167 -13.47 14.30 16.38
CA GLU A 167 -14.14 13.63 17.49
C GLU A 167 -15.12 12.55 16.97
N GLN A 168 -15.94 12.85 15.98
CA GLN A 168 -16.84 11.89 15.36
C GLN A 168 -16.05 10.75 14.70
N MET A 169 -14.97 11.07 13.98
CA MET A 169 -14.09 10.08 13.37
C MET A 169 -13.44 9.16 14.40
N SER A 170 -13.04 9.70 15.57
CA SER A 170 -12.44 8.88 16.62
C SER A 170 -13.39 7.82 17.18
N ARG A 171 -14.70 8.04 17.13
CA ARG A 171 -15.76 7.14 17.63
C ARG A 171 -16.41 6.27 16.54
N LEU A 172 -16.01 6.47 15.27
CA LEU A 172 -16.60 5.77 14.14
C LEU A 172 -16.27 4.28 14.15
N SER A 173 -17.32 3.45 14.06
CA SER A 173 -17.23 2.05 13.64
C SER A 173 -17.79 1.90 12.23
N LEU A 174 -17.04 1.21 11.37
CA LEU A 174 -17.41 0.94 9.97
C LEU A 174 -16.89 -0.46 9.61
N PHE A 175 -17.68 -1.48 9.94
CA PHE A 175 -17.33 -2.88 9.69
C PHE A 175 -17.44 -3.23 8.20
N PRO A 176 -16.95 -4.37 7.75
CA PRO A 176 -16.94 -4.76 6.33
C PRO A 176 -18.27 -4.54 5.61
N GLU A 177 -19.39 -4.94 6.21
CA GLU A 177 -20.72 -4.76 5.61
C GLU A 177 -21.17 -3.29 5.58
N ASP A 178 -20.78 -2.50 6.59
CA ASP A 178 -21.06 -1.06 6.61
C ASP A 178 -20.26 -0.36 5.50
N VAL A 179 -18.98 -0.73 5.28
CA VAL A 179 -18.16 -0.19 4.18
C VAL A 179 -18.84 -0.43 2.84
N VAL A 180 -19.30 -1.65 2.61
CA VAL A 180 -19.99 -2.03 1.37
C VAL A 180 -21.30 -1.26 1.19
N ALA A 181 -22.11 -1.14 2.26
CA ALA A 181 -23.36 -0.41 2.23
C ALA A 181 -23.14 1.09 1.93
N VAL A 182 -22.16 1.72 2.60
CA VAL A 182 -21.77 3.12 2.40
C VAL A 182 -21.26 3.33 0.97
N THR A 183 -20.40 2.44 0.46
CA THR A 183 -19.86 2.51 -0.91
C THR A 183 -20.99 2.47 -1.95
N GLY A 184 -21.95 1.54 -1.78
CA GLY A 184 -23.12 1.43 -2.66
C GLY A 184 -24.01 2.66 -2.61
N ALA A 185 -24.26 3.20 -1.41
CA ALA A 185 -25.08 4.42 -1.23
C ALA A 185 -24.45 5.67 -1.89
N LEU A 186 -23.11 5.70 -1.99
CA LEU A 186 -22.36 6.76 -2.67
C LEU A 186 -22.22 6.55 -4.18
N GLY A 187 -22.73 5.44 -4.72
CA GLY A 187 -22.60 5.12 -6.14
C GLY A 187 -21.16 4.82 -6.59
N CYS A 188 -20.24 4.53 -5.66
CA CYS A 188 -18.86 4.19 -6.01
C CYS A 188 -18.79 2.73 -6.50
N PRO A 189 -18.21 2.44 -7.68
CA PRO A 189 -18.06 1.08 -8.17
C PRO A 189 -16.93 0.31 -7.48
N SER A 190 -16.12 0.97 -6.67
CA SER A 190 -14.96 0.36 -6.04
C SER A 190 -14.67 0.89 -4.62
N ILE A 191 -13.92 0.07 -3.87
CA ILE A 191 -13.36 0.40 -2.54
C ILE A 191 -11.84 0.41 -2.65
N SER A 192 -11.19 1.46 -2.13
CA SER A 192 -9.73 1.59 -2.07
C SER A 192 -9.23 1.50 -0.63
N TYR A 193 -8.41 0.52 -0.34
CA TYR A 193 -7.65 0.38 0.91
C TYR A 193 -6.33 1.12 0.74
N THR A 194 -6.17 2.29 1.38
CA THR A 194 -5.16 3.29 0.99
C THR A 194 -4.67 4.15 2.16
N TYR A 195 -3.94 5.24 1.88
CA TYR A 195 -3.37 6.26 2.77
C TYR A 195 -2.35 5.74 3.79
N SER A 196 -2.68 4.74 4.61
CA SER A 196 -1.71 3.94 5.36
C SER A 196 -1.39 2.65 4.59
N GLU A 197 -1.09 1.55 5.26
CA GLU A 197 -0.70 0.32 4.59
C GLU A 197 -1.73 -0.80 4.82
N PRO A 198 -2.43 -1.30 3.77
CA PRO A 198 -3.43 -2.36 3.88
C PRO A 198 -2.93 -3.63 4.57
N THR A 199 -1.64 -3.98 4.43
CA THR A 199 -1.02 -5.09 5.14
C THR A 199 -1.05 -4.91 6.67
N ALA A 200 -1.03 -3.67 7.18
CA ALA A 200 -1.09 -3.38 8.61
C ALA A 200 -2.49 -3.59 9.20
N PHE A 201 -3.54 -3.50 8.38
CA PHE A 201 -4.93 -3.80 8.75
C PHE A 201 -5.51 -4.97 7.93
N TYR A 202 -4.70 -6.00 7.79
CA TYR A 202 -4.90 -7.16 6.92
C TYR A 202 -6.28 -7.81 7.08
N GLU A 203 -6.68 -8.11 8.30
CA GLU A 203 -7.94 -8.81 8.62
C GLU A 203 -9.15 -8.00 8.17
N TYR A 204 -9.11 -6.69 8.40
CA TYR A 204 -10.16 -5.76 7.99
C TYR A 204 -10.21 -5.60 6.47
N THR A 205 -9.05 -5.44 5.83
CA THR A 205 -8.94 -5.38 4.36
C THR A 205 -9.52 -6.64 3.72
N GLN A 206 -9.07 -7.83 4.17
CA GLN A 206 -9.48 -9.09 3.55
C GLN A 206 -10.99 -9.36 3.70
N ASP A 207 -11.56 -9.11 4.89
CA ASP A 207 -12.98 -9.35 5.11
C ASP A 207 -13.85 -8.34 4.34
N THR A 208 -13.40 -7.07 4.26
CA THR A 208 -14.08 -6.06 3.44
C THR A 208 -13.99 -6.40 1.94
N CYS A 209 -12.84 -6.89 1.45
CA CYS A 209 -12.71 -7.36 0.07
C CYS A 209 -13.70 -8.49 -0.27
N LYS A 210 -13.89 -9.44 0.65
CA LYS A 210 -14.86 -10.54 0.47
C LYS A 210 -16.29 -10.01 0.41
N ALA A 211 -16.67 -9.13 1.34
CA ALA A 211 -18.00 -8.53 1.39
C ALA A 211 -18.28 -7.67 0.14
N ALA A 212 -17.30 -6.88 -0.31
CA ALA A 212 -17.38 -6.06 -1.52
C ALA A 212 -17.62 -6.92 -2.77
N ARG A 213 -16.86 -8.01 -2.92
CA ARG A 213 -16.99 -8.94 -4.05
C ARG A 213 -18.37 -9.59 -4.12
N ALA A 214 -18.97 -9.93 -2.98
CA ALA A 214 -20.33 -10.47 -2.88
C ALA A 214 -21.37 -9.48 -3.40
N ARG A 215 -21.08 -8.17 -3.39
CA ARG A 215 -21.91 -7.09 -3.92
C ARG A 215 -21.43 -6.55 -5.27
N LYS A 216 -20.52 -7.27 -5.95
CA LYS A 216 -19.94 -6.89 -7.26
C LYS A 216 -19.18 -5.56 -7.26
N LEU A 217 -18.77 -5.05 -6.09
CA LEU A 217 -17.87 -3.92 -5.99
C LEU A 217 -16.44 -4.38 -6.25
N LYS A 218 -15.64 -3.49 -6.86
CA LYS A 218 -14.23 -3.74 -7.13
C LYS A 218 -13.37 -3.38 -5.93
N ASN A 219 -12.29 -4.11 -5.73
CA ASN A 219 -11.34 -3.91 -4.64
C ASN A 219 -10.00 -3.39 -5.18
N ILE A 220 -9.56 -2.26 -4.67
CA ILE A 220 -8.32 -1.61 -5.02
C ILE A 220 -7.43 -1.56 -3.76
N VAL A 221 -6.19 -2.04 -3.85
CA VAL A 221 -5.20 -1.85 -2.80
C VAL A 221 -4.12 -0.85 -3.24
N VAL A 222 -3.82 0.12 -2.39
CA VAL A 222 -2.71 1.06 -2.54
C VAL A 222 -1.69 0.70 -1.47
N THR A 223 -0.60 0.06 -1.86
CA THR A 223 0.30 -0.64 -0.95
C THR A 223 1.77 -0.38 -1.24
N CYS A 224 2.60 -0.43 -0.21
CA CYS A 224 4.04 -0.51 -0.39
C CYS A 224 4.52 -1.92 -0.81
N GLY A 225 3.63 -2.88 -0.95
CA GLY A 225 3.95 -4.23 -1.39
C GLY A 225 4.72 -5.10 -0.38
N SER A 226 4.85 -4.65 0.88
CA SER A 226 5.58 -5.39 1.92
C SER A 226 4.66 -6.39 2.63
N ILE A 227 4.43 -7.53 2.00
CA ILE A 227 3.59 -8.63 2.48
C ILE A 227 4.28 -9.97 2.18
N GLU A 228 4.12 -10.97 3.05
CA GLU A 228 4.62 -12.33 2.82
C GLU A 228 3.77 -13.04 1.75
N GLU A 229 4.36 -14.01 1.05
CA GLU A 229 3.73 -14.67 -0.11
C GLU A 229 2.37 -15.30 0.22
N ARG A 230 2.28 -16.08 1.30
CA ARG A 230 1.03 -16.75 1.67
C ARG A 230 -0.09 -15.76 2.00
N PRO A 231 0.10 -14.76 2.91
CA PRO A 231 -0.91 -13.71 3.11
C PRO A 231 -1.23 -12.91 1.84
N ALA A 232 -0.24 -12.67 0.96
CA ALA A 232 -0.47 -11.99 -0.31
C ALA A 232 -1.43 -12.78 -1.20
N ARG A 233 -1.19 -14.07 -1.42
CA ARG A 233 -2.07 -14.93 -2.21
C ARG A 233 -3.47 -15.03 -1.60
N ASP A 234 -3.57 -15.13 -0.26
CA ASP A 234 -4.84 -15.21 0.45
C ASP A 234 -5.65 -13.90 0.42
N LEU A 235 -5.00 -12.75 0.24
CA LEU A 235 -5.66 -11.45 0.11
C LEU A 235 -5.96 -11.12 -1.35
N TYR A 236 -4.94 -11.19 -2.22
CA TYR A 236 -5.00 -10.64 -3.58
C TYR A 236 -5.94 -11.42 -4.51
N GLN A 237 -6.32 -12.65 -4.18
CA GLN A 237 -7.41 -13.35 -4.90
C GLN A 237 -8.75 -12.60 -4.87
N PHE A 238 -8.95 -11.67 -3.93
CA PHE A 238 -10.15 -10.84 -3.80
C PHE A 238 -9.94 -9.41 -4.32
N VAL A 239 -8.75 -9.07 -4.79
CA VAL A 239 -8.37 -7.74 -5.27
C VAL A 239 -8.45 -7.69 -6.79
N ASP A 240 -9.01 -6.61 -7.32
CA ASP A 240 -9.15 -6.39 -8.78
C ASP A 240 -8.00 -5.54 -9.33
N ALA A 241 -7.52 -4.56 -8.54
CA ALA A 241 -6.39 -3.72 -8.92
C ALA A 241 -5.50 -3.36 -7.74
N ALA A 242 -4.21 -3.15 -8.02
CA ALA A 242 -3.23 -2.70 -7.05
C ALA A 242 -2.41 -1.52 -7.59
N HIS A 243 -2.24 -0.50 -6.76
CA HIS A 243 -1.14 0.45 -6.85
C HIS A 243 -0.01 -0.07 -5.97
N VAL A 244 1.18 -0.27 -6.52
CA VAL A 244 2.33 -0.74 -5.76
C VAL A 244 3.46 0.29 -5.78
N ASP A 245 3.80 0.81 -4.61
CA ASP A 245 4.95 1.70 -4.44
C ASP A 245 6.27 0.92 -4.53
N LEU A 246 6.95 1.00 -5.66
CA LEU A 246 8.36 0.58 -5.79
C LEU A 246 9.25 1.78 -5.48
N LYS A 247 9.54 1.97 -4.18
CA LYS A 247 10.11 3.22 -3.62
C LYS A 247 11.60 3.42 -3.92
N GLY A 248 12.26 2.46 -4.54
CA GLY A 248 13.67 2.48 -4.93
C GLY A 248 14.05 1.13 -5.54
N PHE A 249 15.32 0.97 -5.97
CA PHE A 249 15.76 -0.29 -6.59
C PHE A 249 17.14 -0.74 -6.06
N ASP A 250 17.35 -0.55 -4.76
CA ASP A 250 18.46 -1.12 -3.99
C ASP A 250 18.05 -1.33 -2.52
N GLU A 251 18.62 -2.35 -1.87
CA GLU A 251 18.27 -2.73 -0.49
C GLU A 251 18.69 -1.67 0.54
N ASP A 252 19.80 -0.97 0.31
CA ASP A 252 20.28 0.04 1.23
C ASP A 252 19.34 1.25 1.29
N THR A 253 18.87 1.72 0.12
CA THR A 253 17.84 2.76 0.04
C THR A 253 16.55 2.33 0.73
N TYR A 254 16.08 1.09 0.50
CA TYR A 254 14.90 0.57 1.18
C TYR A 254 15.06 0.55 2.70
N LYS A 255 16.21 0.10 3.19
CA LYS A 255 16.50 0.07 4.63
C LYS A 255 16.55 1.48 5.22
N ARG A 256 17.27 2.41 4.61
CA ARG A 256 17.49 3.78 5.12
C ARG A 256 16.25 4.68 4.98
N LEU A 257 15.59 4.66 3.81
CA LEU A 257 14.48 5.56 3.53
C LEU A 257 13.15 5.06 4.09
N ASN A 258 12.91 3.75 4.06
CA ASN A 258 11.60 3.15 4.30
C ASN A 258 11.57 2.17 5.49
N SER A 259 12.71 1.71 5.99
CA SER A 259 12.83 0.57 6.92
C SER A 259 12.20 -0.71 6.34
N GLY A 260 12.40 -0.96 5.06
CA GLY A 260 11.80 -2.05 4.29
C GLY A 260 12.84 -2.96 3.63
N LYS A 261 12.36 -3.95 2.89
CA LYS A 261 13.17 -4.93 2.13
C LYS A 261 12.72 -4.95 0.68
N LEU A 262 13.57 -4.56 -0.26
CA LEU A 262 13.25 -4.53 -1.70
C LEU A 262 12.77 -5.90 -2.22
N ALA A 263 13.46 -6.97 -1.82
CA ALA A 263 13.14 -8.33 -2.26
C ALA A 263 11.65 -8.71 -2.04
N ALA A 264 11.05 -8.26 -0.93
CA ALA A 264 9.64 -8.54 -0.64
C ALA A 264 8.68 -7.84 -1.62
N ILE A 265 9.01 -6.60 -2.01
CA ILE A 265 8.19 -5.83 -2.96
C ILE A 265 8.28 -6.45 -4.35
N LEU A 266 9.47 -6.87 -4.77
CA LEU A 266 9.66 -7.55 -6.06
C LEU A 266 8.90 -8.89 -6.10
N ALA A 267 8.89 -9.64 -4.99
CA ALA A 267 8.10 -10.87 -4.87
C ALA A 267 6.59 -10.58 -4.95
N THR A 268 6.11 -9.53 -4.29
CA THR A 268 4.70 -9.10 -4.35
C THR A 268 4.27 -8.74 -5.77
N LEU A 269 5.09 -8.00 -6.51
CA LEU A 269 4.81 -7.64 -7.92
C LEU A 269 4.70 -8.90 -8.80
N LYS A 270 5.55 -9.90 -8.59
CA LYS A 270 5.45 -11.20 -9.28
C LYS A 270 4.18 -11.95 -8.88
N THR A 271 3.85 -11.98 -7.60
CA THR A 271 2.61 -12.62 -7.09
C THR A 271 1.36 -11.99 -7.70
N LEU A 272 1.30 -10.66 -7.81
CA LEU A 272 0.18 -9.96 -8.46
C LEU A 272 0.07 -10.33 -9.95
N LYS A 273 1.21 -10.41 -10.65
CA LYS A 273 1.26 -10.88 -12.05
C LYS A 273 0.73 -12.30 -12.18
N ASP A 274 1.20 -13.21 -11.33
CA ASP A 274 0.81 -14.65 -11.36
C ASP A 274 -0.69 -14.83 -11.08
N LEU A 275 -1.27 -14.01 -10.21
CA LEU A 275 -2.70 -14.03 -9.89
C LEU A 275 -3.57 -13.30 -10.92
N GLY A 276 -2.98 -12.67 -11.93
CA GLY A 276 -3.70 -11.90 -12.94
C GLY A 276 -4.36 -10.63 -12.43
N VAL A 277 -3.96 -10.12 -11.26
CA VAL A 277 -4.43 -8.84 -10.72
C VAL A 277 -3.86 -7.72 -11.57
N TRP A 278 -4.71 -6.73 -11.95
CA TRP A 278 -4.18 -5.52 -12.58
C TRP A 278 -3.34 -4.73 -11.59
N PHE A 279 -2.19 -4.21 -11.98
CA PHE A 279 -1.43 -3.31 -11.11
C PHE A 279 -0.65 -2.27 -11.91
N GLU A 280 -0.44 -1.13 -11.26
CA GLU A 280 0.41 -0.04 -11.73
C GLU A 280 1.49 0.24 -10.69
N ILE A 281 2.68 0.61 -11.15
CA ILE A 281 3.86 0.79 -10.30
C ILE A 281 4.12 2.27 -10.14
N ILE A 282 4.38 2.70 -8.91
CA ILE A 282 4.69 4.09 -8.60
C ILE A 282 6.07 4.17 -7.99
N ASN A 283 6.89 5.07 -8.55
CA ASN A 283 8.18 5.42 -8.00
C ASN A 283 8.20 6.89 -7.63
N LEU A 284 8.24 7.17 -6.33
CA LEU A 284 8.47 8.53 -5.83
C LEU A 284 9.97 8.84 -5.96
N VAL A 285 10.31 9.80 -6.79
CA VAL A 285 11.71 10.21 -6.99
C VAL A 285 12.09 11.19 -5.88
N VAL A 286 12.87 10.72 -4.90
CA VAL A 286 13.31 11.51 -3.74
C VAL A 286 14.76 11.94 -3.94
N PRO A 287 15.07 13.26 -3.96
CA PRO A 287 16.44 13.74 -4.14
C PRO A 287 17.41 13.10 -3.15
N THR A 288 18.60 12.71 -3.62
CA THR A 288 19.67 12.05 -2.89
C THR A 288 19.41 10.60 -2.44
N TYR A 289 18.17 10.12 -2.57
CA TYR A 289 17.80 8.74 -2.20
C TYR A 289 17.49 7.86 -3.41
N THR A 290 16.60 8.32 -4.30
CA THR A 290 16.06 7.48 -5.39
C THR A 290 16.18 8.14 -6.78
N ASP A 291 16.92 9.22 -6.88
CA ASP A 291 17.10 10.03 -8.09
C ASP A 291 18.33 9.60 -8.95
N ASN A 292 19.01 8.51 -8.59
CA ASN A 292 20.14 8.02 -9.37
C ASN A 292 19.68 7.41 -10.71
N PRO A 293 20.16 7.94 -11.87
CA PRO A 293 19.71 7.52 -13.20
C PRO A 293 19.98 6.05 -13.53
N ASP A 294 21.12 5.50 -13.06
CA ASP A 294 21.49 4.12 -13.34
C ASP A 294 20.62 3.14 -12.53
N THR A 295 20.26 3.52 -11.31
CA THR A 295 19.32 2.75 -10.47
C THR A 295 17.92 2.77 -11.09
N ILE A 296 17.45 3.92 -11.58
CA ILE A 296 16.17 4.05 -12.31
C ILE A 296 16.17 3.17 -13.56
N ARG A 297 17.25 3.19 -14.34
CA ARG A 297 17.37 2.36 -15.56
C ARG A 297 17.29 0.87 -15.22
N ARG A 298 18.05 0.41 -14.20
CA ARG A 298 18.00 -0.99 -13.74
C ARG A 298 16.61 -1.41 -13.27
N MET A 299 15.89 -0.53 -12.56
CA MET A 299 14.50 -0.74 -12.14
C MET A 299 13.60 -0.94 -13.36
N CYS A 300 13.68 -0.04 -14.34
CA CYS A 300 12.86 -0.09 -15.56
C CYS A 300 13.15 -1.37 -16.37
N GLY A 301 14.41 -1.72 -16.57
CA GLY A 301 14.82 -2.98 -17.23
C GLY A 301 14.29 -4.23 -16.51
N TRP A 302 14.31 -4.23 -15.17
CA TRP A 302 13.71 -5.30 -14.39
C TRP A 302 12.19 -5.38 -14.58
N ILE A 303 11.49 -4.24 -14.57
CA ILE A 303 10.03 -4.19 -14.80
C ILE A 303 9.69 -4.80 -16.17
N VAL A 304 10.38 -4.38 -17.22
CA VAL A 304 10.16 -4.90 -18.59
C VAL A 304 10.41 -6.40 -18.65
N LYS A 305 11.53 -6.86 -18.09
CA LYS A 305 11.94 -8.26 -18.10
C LYS A 305 10.98 -9.17 -17.33
N GLU A 306 10.65 -8.80 -16.09
CA GLU A 306 9.92 -9.67 -15.17
C GLU A 306 8.39 -9.48 -15.27
N LEU A 307 7.92 -8.27 -15.53
CA LEU A 307 6.50 -7.93 -15.50
C LEU A 307 5.90 -7.64 -16.88
N GLY A 308 6.74 -7.29 -17.84
CA GLY A 308 6.37 -6.99 -19.22
C GLY A 308 6.29 -5.47 -19.50
N PRO A 309 6.35 -5.08 -20.79
CA PRO A 309 6.42 -3.69 -21.22
C PRO A 309 5.12 -2.91 -21.05
N ASP A 310 4.01 -3.60 -20.80
CA ASP A 310 2.67 -3.01 -20.70
C ASP A 310 2.25 -2.63 -19.27
N ARG A 311 3.15 -2.76 -18.30
CA ARG A 311 2.88 -2.32 -16.92
C ARG A 311 3.09 -0.82 -16.81
N PRO A 312 2.05 -0.04 -16.43
CA PRO A 312 2.21 1.39 -16.24
C PRO A 312 3.18 1.70 -15.11
N LEU A 313 4.09 2.65 -15.35
CA LEU A 313 5.01 3.17 -14.36
C LEU A 313 4.78 4.68 -14.21
N HIS A 314 4.58 5.12 -12.96
CA HIS A 314 4.39 6.52 -12.62
C HIS A 314 5.60 7.01 -11.83
N PHE A 315 6.29 8.03 -12.35
CA PHE A 315 7.28 8.79 -11.58
C PHE A 315 6.58 9.96 -10.91
N SER A 316 6.54 9.95 -9.57
CA SER A 316 5.91 11.02 -8.80
C SER A 316 6.94 11.99 -8.26
N ARG A 317 6.61 13.29 -8.32
CA ARG A 317 7.41 14.35 -7.72
C ARG A 317 7.34 14.28 -6.20
N PHE A 318 8.49 14.21 -5.54
CA PHE A 318 8.58 14.37 -4.10
C PHE A 318 8.31 15.83 -3.71
N GLN A 319 7.52 16.00 -2.65
CA GLN A 319 7.34 17.26 -1.93
C GLN A 319 7.88 17.10 -0.51
N PRO A 320 8.63 18.09 0.02
CA PRO A 320 9.23 18.02 1.36
C PRO A 320 8.20 17.76 2.44
N GLN A 321 8.39 16.72 3.23
CA GLN A 321 7.46 16.33 4.30
C GLN A 321 8.14 15.50 5.37
N HIS A 322 7.48 15.41 6.53
CA HIS A 322 7.87 14.61 7.67
C HIS A 322 9.36 14.80 8.04
N LYS A 323 10.16 13.73 8.08
CA LYS A 323 11.58 13.81 8.43
C LYS A 323 12.47 14.34 7.30
N LEU A 324 11.94 14.45 6.09
CA LEU A 324 12.63 15.02 4.92
C LEU A 324 12.09 16.41 4.52
N ALA A 325 11.46 17.13 5.45
CA ALA A 325 10.97 18.49 5.23
C ALA A 325 12.07 19.51 4.88
N HIS A 326 13.33 19.17 5.12
CA HIS A 326 14.51 19.99 4.82
C HIS A 326 15.04 19.84 3.40
N LEU A 327 14.59 18.82 2.64
CA LEU A 327 15.00 18.62 1.24
C LEU A 327 14.21 19.55 0.32
N THR A 328 14.73 19.75 -0.89
CA THR A 328 14.00 20.43 -1.98
C THR A 328 13.07 19.47 -2.72
N PRO A 329 11.98 19.96 -3.34
CA PRO A 329 11.18 19.15 -4.25
C PRO A 329 12.02 18.58 -5.39
N THR A 330 11.64 17.41 -5.92
CA THR A 330 12.31 16.84 -7.10
C THR A 330 12.26 17.84 -8.29
N PRO A 331 13.39 18.16 -8.92
CA PRO A 331 13.41 18.93 -10.16
C PRO A 331 12.58 18.22 -11.26
N VAL A 332 11.80 18.98 -12.02
CA VAL A 332 10.94 18.43 -13.08
C VAL A 332 11.78 17.73 -14.15
N GLU A 333 12.94 18.28 -14.49
CA GLU A 333 13.88 17.73 -15.47
C GLU A 333 14.36 16.33 -15.08
N MET A 334 14.48 16.03 -13.78
CA MET A 334 14.83 14.70 -13.29
C MET A 334 13.71 13.68 -13.58
N LEU A 335 12.44 14.09 -13.40
CA LEU A 335 11.29 13.24 -13.73
C LEU A 335 11.18 12.98 -15.23
N VAL A 336 11.45 14.00 -16.04
CA VAL A 336 11.50 13.86 -17.51
C VAL A 336 12.60 12.87 -17.92
N LYS A 337 13.80 13.00 -17.36
CA LYS A 337 14.91 12.07 -17.61
C LYS A 337 14.56 10.64 -17.17
N ALA A 338 13.88 10.47 -16.01
CA ALA A 338 13.44 9.17 -15.55
C ALA A 338 12.40 8.54 -16.48
N ARG A 339 11.41 9.32 -16.97
CA ARG A 339 10.44 8.88 -17.97
C ARG A 339 11.10 8.44 -19.27
N ASP A 340 12.04 9.24 -19.76
CA ASP A 340 12.72 8.96 -21.03
C ASP A 340 13.60 7.71 -20.91
N ALA A 341 14.29 7.53 -19.78
CA ALA A 341 15.02 6.30 -19.47
C ALA A 341 14.09 5.06 -19.45
N ALA A 342 12.92 5.17 -18.81
CA ALA A 342 11.95 4.09 -18.77
C ALA A 342 11.41 3.70 -20.14
N ARG A 343 11.18 4.67 -21.00
CA ARG A 343 10.79 4.45 -22.41
C ARG A 343 11.91 3.81 -23.24
N ALA A 344 13.14 4.21 -23.00
CA ALA A 344 14.32 3.63 -23.65
C ALA A 344 14.52 2.15 -23.27
N GLU A 345 14.18 1.76 -22.02
CA GLU A 345 14.16 0.36 -21.58
C GLU A 345 12.98 -0.45 -22.14
N GLY A 346 12.02 0.19 -22.84
CA GLY A 346 10.90 -0.48 -23.52
C GLY A 346 9.55 -0.40 -22.83
N LEU A 347 9.39 0.36 -21.74
CA LEU A 347 8.08 0.59 -21.11
C LEU A 347 7.17 1.42 -22.02
N ARG A 348 5.95 0.94 -22.25
CA ARG A 348 4.98 1.57 -23.16
C ARG A 348 4.18 2.69 -22.50
N TYR A 349 3.92 2.57 -21.20
CA TYR A 349 3.09 3.50 -20.43
C TYR A 349 3.88 4.07 -19.26
N VAL A 350 4.33 5.31 -19.41
CA VAL A 350 5.15 6.01 -18.41
C VAL A 350 4.60 7.41 -18.17
N TYR A 351 4.27 7.70 -16.92
CA TYR A 351 3.62 8.91 -16.47
C TYR A 351 4.50 9.71 -15.51
N ILE A 352 4.22 11.02 -15.41
CA ILE A 352 4.81 11.90 -14.39
C ILE A 352 3.66 12.49 -13.59
N GLY A 353 3.64 12.24 -12.27
CA GLY A 353 2.63 12.74 -11.35
C GLY A 353 3.15 13.86 -10.44
N ASN A 354 2.23 14.60 -9.82
CA ASN A 354 2.49 15.73 -8.92
C ASN A 354 3.23 16.91 -9.59
N VAL A 355 3.03 17.11 -10.90
CA VAL A 355 3.56 18.25 -11.66
C VAL A 355 2.43 18.87 -12.48
N PRO A 356 1.55 19.67 -11.85
CA PRO A 356 0.46 20.35 -12.57
C PRO A 356 0.97 21.16 -13.74
N GLY A 357 0.28 21.09 -14.88
CA GLY A 357 0.60 21.86 -16.09
C GLY A 357 1.74 21.30 -16.95
N LEU A 358 2.34 20.16 -16.58
CA LEU A 358 3.33 19.50 -17.46
C LEU A 358 2.60 18.76 -18.59
N GLU A 359 2.71 19.32 -19.81
CA GLU A 359 2.01 18.80 -20.98
C GLU A 359 2.34 17.33 -21.26
N GLY A 360 1.31 16.52 -21.50
CA GLY A 360 1.42 15.10 -21.84
C GLY A 360 1.94 14.20 -20.72
N ALA A 361 2.15 14.73 -19.49
CA ALA A 361 2.66 13.98 -18.35
C ALA A 361 1.72 12.85 -17.90
N GLU A 362 0.41 13.09 -17.97
CA GLU A 362 -0.66 12.20 -17.53
C GLU A 362 -1.48 11.62 -18.69
N THR A 363 -1.07 11.93 -19.94
CA THR A 363 -1.74 11.44 -21.15
C THR A 363 -1.37 9.99 -21.47
N THR A 364 -2.38 9.15 -21.69
CA THR A 364 -2.17 7.81 -22.23
C THR A 364 -2.09 7.84 -23.75
N TRP A 365 -0.96 7.39 -24.27
CA TRP A 365 -0.70 7.34 -25.72
C TRP A 365 -0.86 5.92 -26.25
N CYS A 366 -1.47 5.77 -27.42
CA CYS A 366 -1.51 4.49 -28.10
C CYS A 366 -0.09 4.04 -28.48
N PRO A 367 0.35 2.83 -28.09
CA PRO A 367 1.73 2.39 -28.39
C PRO A 367 1.99 2.18 -29.88
N ASN A 368 0.96 2.01 -30.71
CA ASN A 368 1.07 1.81 -32.15
C ASN A 368 0.96 3.12 -32.93
N CYS A 369 -0.19 3.80 -32.87
CA CYS A 369 -0.42 5.00 -33.71
C CYS A 369 0.04 6.32 -33.06
N ARG A 370 0.50 6.29 -31.81
CA ARG A 370 1.01 7.43 -31.04
C ARG A 370 -0.01 8.56 -30.79
N LYS A 371 -1.29 8.35 -31.06
CA LYS A 371 -2.35 9.32 -30.72
C LYS A 371 -2.69 9.24 -29.23
N ALA A 372 -3.04 10.38 -28.65
CA ALA A 372 -3.61 10.42 -27.30
C ALA A 372 -4.94 9.66 -27.27
N VAL A 373 -5.08 8.73 -26.34
CA VAL A 373 -6.28 7.89 -26.17
C VAL A 373 -6.97 8.11 -24.84
N VAL A 374 -6.27 8.66 -23.82
CA VAL A 374 -6.88 9.22 -22.62
C VAL A 374 -6.12 10.48 -22.24
N GLU A 375 -6.83 11.58 -22.11
CA GLU A 375 -6.30 12.86 -21.63
C GLU A 375 -6.83 13.14 -20.24
N ARG A 376 -5.99 13.73 -19.38
CA ARG A 376 -6.30 14.04 -17.99
C ARG A 376 -5.86 15.45 -17.63
N ASP A 377 -6.62 16.04 -16.73
CA ASP A 377 -6.24 17.23 -15.99
C ASP A 377 -6.23 16.89 -14.51
N ILE A 378 -5.04 16.70 -13.96
CA ILE A 378 -4.77 16.21 -12.60
C ILE A 378 -5.45 14.85 -12.34
N PHE A 379 -6.68 14.84 -11.84
CA PHE A 379 -7.42 13.62 -11.53
C PHE A 379 -8.70 13.48 -12.37
N ALA A 380 -8.98 14.41 -13.25
CA ALA A 380 -10.14 14.37 -14.13
C ALA A 380 -9.80 13.80 -15.49
N VAL A 381 -10.50 12.77 -15.94
CA VAL A 381 -10.45 12.31 -17.33
C VAL A 381 -11.24 13.30 -18.20
N THR A 382 -10.54 14.03 -19.05
CA THR A 382 -11.13 15.06 -19.93
C THR A 382 -11.52 14.50 -21.30
N ARG A 383 -10.85 13.41 -21.71
CA ARG A 383 -11.12 12.73 -22.98
C ARG A 383 -10.72 11.25 -22.90
N MET A 384 -11.53 10.38 -23.50
CA MET A 384 -11.25 8.94 -23.60
C MET A 384 -11.62 8.42 -25.00
N ASP A 385 -10.62 7.99 -25.77
CA ASP A 385 -10.75 7.40 -27.12
C ASP A 385 -10.35 5.90 -27.10
N ILE A 386 -10.85 5.20 -26.08
CA ILE A 386 -10.76 3.75 -25.92
C ILE A 386 -12.16 3.15 -25.95
N THR A 387 -12.37 2.18 -26.82
CA THR A 387 -13.64 1.43 -26.92
C THR A 387 -13.31 -0.06 -26.86
N ASP A 388 -13.97 -0.81 -25.96
CA ASP A 388 -13.73 -2.25 -25.73
C ASP A 388 -12.22 -2.57 -25.51
N GLY A 389 -11.54 -1.71 -24.76
CA GLY A 389 -10.10 -1.85 -24.47
C GLY A 389 -9.18 -1.63 -25.67
N LYS A 390 -9.67 -1.01 -26.75
CA LYS A 390 -8.90 -0.74 -27.98
C LYS A 390 -8.85 0.74 -28.33
N CYS A 391 -7.74 1.14 -28.89
CA CYS A 391 -7.56 2.48 -29.46
C CYS A 391 -8.60 2.74 -30.56
N ARG A 392 -9.40 3.78 -30.42
CA ARG A 392 -10.44 4.18 -31.40
C ARG A 392 -9.87 4.50 -32.78
N PHE A 393 -8.61 4.90 -32.87
CA PHE A 393 -8.00 5.34 -34.12
C PHE A 393 -7.38 4.20 -34.97
N CYS A 394 -6.89 3.14 -34.33
CA CYS A 394 -6.17 2.07 -35.04
C CYS A 394 -6.50 0.64 -34.56
N GLY A 395 -7.41 0.48 -33.61
CA GLY A 395 -7.84 -0.83 -33.12
C GLY A 395 -6.83 -1.56 -32.23
N THR A 396 -5.65 -0.99 -31.97
CA THR A 396 -4.64 -1.62 -31.11
C THR A 396 -5.17 -1.77 -29.69
N LYS A 397 -5.01 -2.96 -29.09
CA LYS A 397 -5.37 -3.21 -27.68
C LYS A 397 -4.52 -2.32 -26.78
N ILE A 398 -5.19 -1.61 -25.86
CA ILE A 398 -4.56 -0.83 -24.79
C ILE A 398 -4.63 -1.66 -23.51
N ALA A 399 -3.48 -1.95 -22.91
CA ALA A 399 -3.43 -2.74 -21.68
C ALA A 399 -4.16 -1.99 -20.55
N GLY A 400 -5.04 -2.69 -19.81
CA GLY A 400 -5.85 -2.07 -18.75
C GLY A 400 -7.17 -2.78 -18.53
N VAL A 401 -7.97 -2.22 -17.60
CA VAL A 401 -9.36 -2.57 -17.32
C VAL A 401 -10.19 -1.32 -17.57
N TRP A 402 -10.96 -1.31 -18.65
CA TRP A 402 -11.56 -0.09 -19.21
C TRP A 402 -13.07 0.06 -18.94
N GLY A 403 -13.67 -0.76 -18.08
CA GLY A 403 -15.08 -0.78 -17.75
C GLY A 403 -15.72 -2.12 -18.04
#